data_ef028bf7dd1866a8048dc9c8e6deb20a
#
_entry.id   ef028bf7dd1866a8048dc9c8e6deb20a
#
_cell.length_a   1.000
_cell.length_b   1.000
_cell.length_c   1.000
_cell.angle_alpha   90.00
_cell.angle_beta   90.00
_cell.angle_gamma   90.00
#
_symmetry.space_group_name_H-M   'P 1'
#
loop_
_entity.id
_entity.type
_entity.pdbx_description
1 polymer ?
#
loop_
_entity_poly.entity_id
_entity_poly.type
_entity_poly.pdbx_seq_one_letter_code
_entity_poly.pdbx_strand_id
1 'polypeptide(L)'
;YEVTLQRFEGKDHFGKQASGTNIIATRTPEGTDRILLMAHWDTRQVADHDPVVQRQGEPIQGADDGASGVAVLLELARQESLNPSGKALDFIFFDLEDGGQSEDEDSWCLGSQYWAQHPHQSDYKAKWGILLDMVGSQGARFYWEGLSREYARPLLSALWQTAAQLGWGDYFVQANGGQMTDDHGPVIRYRGIPCVDIINFDPNRATGFGAHWHTSADNMNVIHMETLRAVGETVATTIREDI
;
A
#
# COMPACT_ATOMS: atom_id res chain seq x y z
N TYR A 1 8.01 -16.72 9.36
CA TYR A 1 7.71 -16.44 7.94
C TYR A 1 8.77 -17.06 7.05
N GLU A 2 8.34 -17.63 5.94
CA GLU A 2 9.22 -17.94 4.80
C GLU A 2 9.35 -16.69 3.94
N VAL A 3 10.59 -16.35 3.55
CA VAL A 3 10.85 -15.13 2.77
C VAL A 3 11.34 -15.49 1.38
N THR A 4 10.67 -14.97 0.37
CA THR A 4 11.03 -15.10 -1.05
C THR A 4 11.43 -13.74 -1.60
N LEU A 5 12.56 -13.67 -2.30
CA LEU A 5 12.98 -12.49 -3.06
C LEU A 5 12.68 -12.72 -4.54
N GLN A 6 11.73 -11.98 -5.09
CA GLN A 6 11.35 -12.08 -6.49
C GLN A 6 11.99 -10.94 -7.28
N ARG A 7 13.02 -11.27 -8.05
CA ARG A 7 13.74 -10.30 -8.88
C ARG A 7 13.07 -10.16 -10.25
N PHE A 8 13.05 -8.94 -10.77
CA PHE A 8 12.50 -8.62 -12.08
C PHE A 8 13.25 -7.43 -12.70
N GLU A 9 13.06 -7.22 -13.99
CA GLU A 9 13.63 -6.09 -14.72
C GLU A 9 12.51 -5.08 -15.02
N GLY A 10 12.79 -3.80 -14.84
CA GLY A 10 11.89 -2.69 -15.08
C GLY A 10 12.61 -1.44 -15.56
N LYS A 11 12.00 -0.30 -15.38
CA LYS A 11 12.59 1.00 -15.64
C LYS A 11 12.47 1.90 -14.41
N ASP A 12 13.47 2.74 -14.20
CA ASP A 12 13.43 3.79 -13.19
C ASP A 12 12.65 5.02 -13.68
N HIS A 13 12.48 6.00 -12.80
CA HIS A 13 11.84 7.28 -13.12
C HIS A 13 12.43 7.98 -14.35
N PHE A 14 13.70 7.78 -14.65
CA PHE A 14 14.36 8.36 -15.82
C PHE A 14 14.25 7.50 -17.09
N GLY A 15 13.46 6.43 -17.04
CA GLY A 15 13.28 5.48 -18.14
C GLY A 15 14.49 4.57 -18.40
N LYS A 16 15.47 4.53 -17.49
CA LYS A 16 16.63 3.64 -17.58
C LYS A 16 16.29 2.26 -17.04
N GLN A 17 16.93 1.25 -17.63
CA GLN A 17 16.83 -0.13 -17.13
C GLN A 17 17.22 -0.20 -15.66
N ALA A 18 16.35 -0.81 -14.86
CA ALA A 18 16.52 -1.01 -13.44
C ALA A 18 16.10 -2.43 -13.05
N SER A 19 16.77 -3.00 -12.06
CA SER A 19 16.37 -4.29 -11.48
C SER A 19 15.58 -4.04 -10.21
N GLY A 20 14.33 -4.54 -10.15
CA GLY A 20 13.50 -4.51 -8.96
C GLY A 20 13.52 -5.82 -8.20
N THR A 21 13.13 -5.79 -6.93
CA THR A 21 13.04 -6.96 -6.07
C THR A 21 11.82 -6.89 -5.16
N ASN A 22 10.75 -7.61 -5.49
CA ASN A 22 9.65 -7.79 -4.54
C ASN A 22 10.10 -8.68 -3.39
N ILE A 23 9.73 -8.31 -2.16
CA ILE A 23 10.00 -9.08 -0.95
C ILE A 23 8.69 -9.68 -0.47
N ILE A 24 8.63 -11.00 -0.36
CA ILE A 24 7.40 -11.73 -0.01
C ILE A 24 7.66 -12.51 1.27
N ALA A 25 6.90 -12.25 2.32
CA ALA A 25 6.97 -12.98 3.58
C ALA A 25 5.67 -13.75 3.82
N THR A 26 5.73 -15.07 3.72
CA THR A 26 4.59 -15.98 3.78
C THR A 26 4.50 -16.68 5.13
N ARG A 27 3.27 -16.76 5.66
CA ARG A 27 2.90 -17.61 6.77
C ARG A 27 1.64 -18.40 6.43
N THR A 28 1.75 -19.72 6.40
CA THR A 28 0.65 -20.60 5.97
C THR A 28 0.32 -21.63 7.05
N PRO A 29 -0.61 -21.36 7.97
CA PRO A 29 -1.27 -22.41 8.75
C PRO A 29 -2.09 -23.32 7.81
N GLU A 30 -2.18 -24.61 8.11
CA GLU A 30 -2.94 -25.54 7.31
C GLU A 30 -4.45 -25.19 7.28
N GLY A 31 -5.07 -25.28 6.10
CA GLY A 31 -6.54 -25.25 5.93
C GLY A 31 -7.19 -23.89 6.13
N THR A 32 -6.45 -22.77 6.05
CA THR A 32 -6.98 -21.43 6.25
C THR A 32 -7.04 -20.61 4.96
N ASP A 33 -8.02 -19.70 4.90
CA ASP A 33 -8.07 -18.69 3.86
C ASP A 33 -6.84 -17.78 3.95
N ARG A 34 -6.30 -17.44 2.79
CA ARG A 34 -5.14 -16.55 2.66
C ARG A 34 -5.57 -15.10 2.54
N ILE A 35 -4.87 -14.24 3.22
CA ILE A 35 -5.01 -12.78 3.17
C ILE A 35 -3.71 -12.18 2.62
N LEU A 36 -3.83 -11.22 1.72
CA LEU A 36 -2.72 -10.52 1.11
C LEU A 36 -2.59 -9.12 1.69
N LEU A 37 -1.44 -8.78 2.24
CA LEU A 37 -1.11 -7.47 2.80
C LEU A 37 0.05 -6.87 2.00
N MET A 38 -0.12 -5.66 1.50
CA MET A 38 0.77 -5.07 0.50
C MET A 38 1.18 -3.65 0.87
N ALA A 39 2.39 -3.29 0.51
CA ALA A 39 2.92 -1.93 0.47
C ALA A 39 4.06 -1.88 -0.54
N HIS A 40 4.38 -0.72 -1.11
CA HIS A 40 5.64 -0.56 -1.83
C HIS A 40 6.77 -0.19 -0.87
N TRP A 41 8.00 -0.54 -1.21
CA TRP A 41 9.17 -0.28 -0.36
C TRP A 41 10.22 0.61 -1.01
N ASP A 42 10.09 0.87 -2.30
CA ASP A 42 10.81 1.92 -3.00
C ASP A 42 10.22 3.30 -2.67
N THR A 43 10.77 4.34 -3.23
CA THR A 43 10.26 5.71 -3.15
C THR A 43 10.59 6.46 -4.43
N ARG A 44 9.86 7.54 -4.68
CA ARG A 44 10.15 8.47 -5.77
C ARG A 44 11.61 8.87 -5.76
N GLN A 45 12.30 8.75 -6.90
CA GLN A 45 13.75 8.99 -6.97
C GLN A 45 14.13 10.46 -6.81
N VAL A 46 13.23 11.38 -7.16
CA VAL A 46 13.46 12.82 -7.11
C VAL A 46 12.22 13.57 -6.63
N ALA A 47 12.42 14.74 -6.04
CA ALA A 47 11.38 15.60 -5.51
C ALA A 47 10.69 16.43 -6.61
N ASP A 48 10.21 15.78 -7.68
CA ASP A 48 9.72 16.44 -8.90
C ASP A 48 8.48 17.32 -8.68
N HIS A 49 7.76 17.16 -7.57
CA HIS A 49 6.66 18.02 -7.13
C HIS A 49 7.07 19.06 -6.07
N ASP A 50 8.37 19.19 -5.76
CA ASP A 50 8.80 20.18 -4.78
C ASP A 50 8.47 21.60 -5.25
N PRO A 51 7.82 22.44 -4.41
CA PRO A 51 7.49 23.81 -4.78
C PRO A 51 8.71 24.68 -5.03
N VAL A 52 9.90 24.27 -4.53
CA VAL A 52 11.18 24.91 -4.79
C VAL A 52 11.84 24.22 -5.98
N VAL A 53 11.77 24.84 -7.17
CA VAL A 53 12.25 24.26 -8.45
C VAL A 53 13.69 23.73 -8.34
N GLN A 54 14.57 24.40 -7.59
CA GLN A 54 15.96 23.98 -7.39
C GLN A 54 16.09 22.64 -6.65
N ARG A 55 15.03 22.19 -5.94
CA ARG A 55 15.00 20.91 -5.22
C ARG A 55 14.39 19.77 -6.02
N GLN A 56 13.75 20.04 -7.14
CA GLN A 56 13.04 19.03 -7.91
C GLN A 56 13.92 17.89 -8.44
N GLY A 57 15.25 18.07 -8.44
CA GLY A 57 16.22 17.01 -8.75
C GLY A 57 16.83 16.33 -7.51
N GLU A 58 16.46 16.74 -6.29
CA GLU A 58 16.98 16.14 -5.06
C GLU A 58 16.27 14.81 -4.76
N PRO A 59 16.97 13.80 -4.20
CA PRO A 59 16.34 12.57 -3.74
C PRO A 59 15.43 12.86 -2.54
N ILE A 60 14.34 12.09 -2.42
CA ILE A 60 13.44 12.15 -1.26
C ILE A 60 13.67 10.96 -0.32
N GLN A 61 13.16 11.08 0.92
CA GLN A 61 13.29 10.02 1.93
C GLN A 61 12.16 8.99 1.85
N GLY A 62 10.99 9.36 1.33
CA GLY A 62 9.84 8.49 1.24
C GLY A 62 9.31 8.00 2.60
N ALA A 63 9.28 8.89 3.61
CA ALA A 63 8.90 8.48 4.95
C ALA A 63 7.41 8.14 5.05
N ASP A 64 6.56 8.87 4.33
CA ASP A 64 5.14 8.54 4.20
C ASP A 64 4.91 7.63 3.00
N ASP A 65 5.49 7.97 1.86
CA ASP A 65 5.40 7.34 0.56
C ASP A 65 6.60 6.41 0.31
N GLY A 66 6.48 5.25 0.48
CA GLY A 66 6.16 3.91 0.83
C GLY A 66 6.54 3.45 2.25
N ALA A 67 7.50 4.13 2.97
CA ALA A 67 8.01 3.58 4.24
C ALA A 67 6.93 3.47 5.32
N SER A 68 5.88 4.30 5.32
CA SER A 68 4.80 4.24 6.30
C SER A 68 4.00 2.94 6.19
N GLY A 69 3.64 2.51 4.97
CA GLY A 69 2.97 1.24 4.72
C GLY A 69 3.84 0.05 5.14
N VAL A 70 5.12 0.08 4.77
CA VAL A 70 6.12 -0.93 5.19
C VAL A 70 6.18 -1.03 6.72
N ALA A 71 6.26 0.09 7.43
CA ALA A 71 6.36 0.10 8.89
C ALA A 71 5.13 -0.53 9.57
N VAL A 72 3.93 -0.23 9.08
CA VAL A 72 2.68 -0.85 9.58
C VAL A 72 2.69 -2.35 9.31
N LEU A 73 3.05 -2.80 8.11
CA LEU A 73 3.09 -4.22 7.76
C LEU A 73 4.12 -5.00 8.58
N LEU A 74 5.30 -4.43 8.83
CA LEU A 74 6.32 -5.05 9.68
C LEU A 74 5.82 -5.20 11.13
N GLU A 75 5.13 -4.20 11.67
CA GLU A 75 4.54 -4.30 13.01
C GLU A 75 3.41 -5.32 13.04
N LEU A 76 2.54 -5.37 12.03
CA LEU A 76 1.51 -6.41 11.90
C LEU A 76 2.13 -7.81 11.87
N ALA A 77 3.19 -8.02 11.08
CA ALA A 77 3.90 -9.29 11.03
C ALA A 77 4.50 -9.68 12.38
N ARG A 78 5.05 -8.71 13.11
CA ARG A 78 5.56 -8.92 14.47
C ARG A 78 4.44 -9.30 15.44
N GLN A 79 3.30 -8.62 15.42
CA GLN A 79 2.14 -8.90 16.25
C GLN A 79 1.55 -10.28 15.95
N GLU A 80 1.41 -10.63 14.70
CA GLU A 80 0.95 -11.95 14.25
C GLU A 80 1.91 -13.09 14.65
N SER A 81 3.20 -12.81 14.80
CA SER A 81 4.16 -13.79 15.33
C SER A 81 3.98 -14.04 16.82
N LEU A 82 3.59 -13.02 17.59
CA LEU A 82 3.37 -13.10 19.03
C LEU A 82 1.98 -13.62 19.40
N ASN A 83 0.97 -13.22 18.65
CA ASN A 83 -0.43 -13.56 18.89
C ASN A 83 -1.12 -13.88 17.56
N PRO A 84 -0.98 -15.11 17.05
CA PRO A 84 -1.48 -15.50 15.76
C PRO A 84 -3.01 -15.39 15.62
N SER A 85 -3.48 -14.80 14.50
CA SER A 85 -4.90 -14.82 14.10
C SER A 85 -5.37 -16.20 13.63
N GLY A 86 -4.44 -17.09 13.30
CA GLY A 86 -4.74 -18.39 12.68
C GLY A 86 -4.96 -18.31 11.17
N LYS A 87 -4.91 -17.13 10.57
CA LYS A 87 -5.06 -16.94 9.11
C LYS A 87 -3.73 -17.20 8.39
N ALA A 88 -3.81 -17.61 7.12
CA ALA A 88 -2.65 -17.59 6.22
C ALA A 88 -2.44 -16.15 5.75
N LEU A 89 -1.22 -15.63 5.92
CA LEU A 89 -0.88 -14.25 5.61
C LEU A 89 0.32 -14.19 4.68
N ASP A 90 0.21 -13.40 3.62
CA ASP A 90 1.33 -12.95 2.82
C ASP A 90 1.49 -11.44 2.97
N PHE A 91 2.70 -11.03 3.32
CA PHE A 91 3.15 -9.65 3.28
C PHE A 91 4.00 -9.48 2.04
N ILE A 92 3.59 -8.62 1.12
CA ILE A 92 4.36 -8.33 -0.08
C ILE A 92 4.76 -6.86 -0.08
N PHE A 93 6.06 -6.63 -0.21
CA PHE A 93 6.64 -5.32 -0.40
C PHE A 93 7.06 -5.21 -1.85
N PHE A 94 6.33 -4.41 -2.63
CA PHE A 94 6.58 -4.20 -4.04
C PHE A 94 7.70 -3.20 -4.27
N ASP A 95 8.47 -3.40 -5.33
CA ASP A 95 9.55 -2.52 -5.76
C ASP A 95 9.20 -1.85 -7.09
N LEU A 96 9.80 -0.71 -7.36
CA LEU A 96 9.55 0.08 -8.58
C LEU A 96 8.05 0.42 -8.79
N GLU A 97 7.38 0.74 -7.70
CA GLU A 97 6.03 1.30 -7.73
C GLU A 97 6.11 2.74 -8.25
N ASP A 98 6.99 3.55 -7.65
CA ASP A 98 6.97 5.01 -7.66
C ASP A 98 7.92 5.61 -8.72
N GLY A 99 8.40 4.77 -9.64
CA GLY A 99 9.27 5.17 -10.76
C GLY A 99 8.54 5.67 -12.00
N GLY A 100 7.21 5.75 -11.99
CA GLY A 100 6.39 6.00 -13.17
C GLY A 100 6.47 7.40 -13.76
N GLN A 101 5.90 7.56 -14.95
CA GLN A 101 5.76 8.81 -15.68
C GLN A 101 4.28 9.19 -15.77
N SER A 102 3.94 10.45 -15.53
CA SER A 102 2.53 10.91 -15.47
C SER A 102 1.75 10.66 -16.76
N GLU A 103 2.42 10.59 -17.92
CA GLU A 103 1.79 10.37 -19.22
C GLU A 103 1.69 8.88 -19.60
N ASP A 104 2.24 7.98 -18.78
CA ASP A 104 2.30 6.54 -19.05
C ASP A 104 1.90 5.75 -17.78
N GLU A 105 0.60 5.43 -17.68
CA GLU A 105 0.05 4.69 -16.52
C GLU A 105 0.68 3.31 -16.34
N ASP A 106 1.13 2.66 -17.42
CA ASP A 106 1.76 1.35 -17.38
C ASP A 106 3.21 1.39 -16.84
N SER A 107 3.78 2.57 -16.66
CA SER A 107 5.13 2.77 -16.10
C SER A 107 5.17 2.73 -14.56
N TRP A 108 4.02 2.79 -13.88
CA TRP A 108 3.87 2.71 -12.43
C TRP A 108 3.67 1.26 -11.97
N CYS A 109 3.89 1.00 -10.70
CA CYS A 109 3.53 -0.27 -10.05
C CYS A 109 4.20 -1.50 -10.69
N LEU A 110 5.44 -1.37 -11.19
CA LEU A 110 6.10 -2.43 -11.98
C LEU A 110 6.28 -3.73 -11.18
N GLY A 111 6.52 -3.62 -9.86
CA GLY A 111 6.64 -4.78 -8.97
C GLY A 111 5.36 -5.57 -8.85
N SER A 112 4.25 -4.92 -8.61
CA SER A 112 2.95 -5.59 -8.51
C SER A 112 2.46 -6.10 -9.87
N GLN A 113 2.73 -5.37 -10.97
CA GLN A 113 2.47 -5.86 -12.32
C GLN A 113 3.22 -7.17 -12.60
N TYR A 114 4.52 -7.22 -12.24
CA TYR A 114 5.32 -8.43 -12.42
C TYR A 114 4.83 -9.56 -11.54
N TRP A 115 4.63 -9.32 -10.23
CA TRP A 115 4.17 -10.34 -9.30
C TRP A 115 2.79 -10.90 -9.69
N ALA A 116 1.87 -10.04 -10.07
CA ALA A 116 0.52 -10.46 -10.41
C ALA A 116 0.48 -11.36 -11.66
N GLN A 117 1.43 -11.21 -12.58
CA GLN A 117 1.58 -12.08 -13.75
C GLN A 117 2.43 -13.33 -13.45
N HIS A 118 3.36 -13.25 -12.49
CA HIS A 118 4.30 -14.29 -12.12
C HIS A 118 4.30 -14.52 -10.60
N PRO A 119 3.20 -14.98 -10.01
CA PRO A 119 3.12 -15.10 -8.55
C PRO A 119 4.13 -16.14 -8.04
N HIS A 120 4.61 -15.94 -6.82
CA HIS A 120 5.61 -16.79 -6.17
C HIS A 120 5.13 -18.24 -5.93
N GLN A 121 3.84 -18.50 -6.06
CA GLN A 121 3.22 -19.82 -6.05
C GLN A 121 2.35 -19.96 -7.32
N SER A 122 2.47 -21.07 -8.05
CA SER A 122 1.81 -21.26 -9.37
C SER A 122 0.28 -21.04 -9.35
N ASP A 123 -0.39 -21.52 -8.32
CA ASP A 123 -1.85 -21.44 -8.18
C ASP A 123 -2.26 -20.47 -7.06
N TYR A 124 -1.51 -19.37 -6.93
CA TYR A 124 -1.73 -18.40 -5.88
C TYR A 124 -3.15 -17.85 -5.85
N LYS A 125 -3.77 -17.95 -4.68
CA LYS A 125 -5.10 -17.41 -4.39
C LYS A 125 -5.09 -16.77 -3.01
N ALA A 126 -5.74 -15.64 -2.89
CA ALA A 126 -6.08 -15.03 -1.61
C ALA A 126 -7.58 -14.70 -1.61
N LYS A 127 -8.19 -14.70 -0.45
CA LYS A 127 -9.60 -14.34 -0.26
C LYS A 127 -9.82 -12.88 -0.57
N TRP A 128 -8.90 -12.04 -0.11
CA TRP A 128 -8.84 -10.61 -0.34
C TRP A 128 -7.45 -10.05 -0.01
N GLY A 129 -7.23 -8.79 -0.38
CA GLY A 129 -5.99 -8.06 -0.09
C GLY A 129 -6.23 -6.64 0.43
N ILE A 130 -5.23 -6.11 1.14
CA ILE A 130 -5.16 -4.70 1.58
C ILE A 130 -3.81 -4.15 1.17
N LEU A 131 -3.84 -3.02 0.48
CA LEU A 131 -2.69 -2.18 0.19
C LEU A 131 -2.64 -1.03 1.19
N LEU A 132 -1.45 -0.67 1.64
CA LEU A 132 -1.17 0.46 2.51
C LEU A 132 -0.21 1.41 1.81
N ASP A 133 -0.70 2.58 1.43
CA ASP A 133 0.10 3.63 0.81
C ASP A 133 -0.11 4.99 1.49
N MET A 134 0.99 5.69 1.80
CA MET A 134 0.97 7.00 2.47
C MET A 134 0.11 7.02 3.74
N VAL A 135 0.30 6.03 4.62
CA VAL A 135 -0.54 5.82 5.82
C VAL A 135 0.05 6.38 7.11
N GLY A 136 1.07 7.21 7.04
CA GLY A 136 1.82 7.67 8.22
C GLY A 136 1.69 9.15 8.54
N SER A 137 1.28 10.00 7.61
CA SER A 137 1.39 11.45 7.80
C SER A 137 0.33 12.06 8.71
N GLN A 138 0.70 13.17 9.36
CA GLN A 138 -0.22 13.98 10.14
C GLN A 138 -1.35 14.52 9.28
N GLY A 139 -2.59 14.33 9.72
CA GLY A 139 -3.78 14.80 9.00
C GLY A 139 -4.15 13.98 7.79
N ALA A 140 -3.62 12.76 7.68
CA ALA A 140 -4.04 11.80 6.65
C ALA A 140 -5.55 11.54 6.71
N ARG A 141 -6.15 11.36 5.54
CA ARG A 141 -7.57 11.05 5.36
C ARG A 141 -7.70 9.95 4.32
N PHE A 142 -8.33 8.85 4.71
CA PHE A 142 -8.55 7.68 3.87
C PHE A 142 -10.01 7.69 3.42
N TYR A 143 -10.22 7.91 2.13
CA TYR A 143 -11.53 7.87 1.48
C TYR A 143 -11.72 6.54 0.78
N TRP A 144 -12.94 6.23 0.37
CA TRP A 144 -13.21 5.05 -0.43
C TRP A 144 -12.61 5.20 -1.83
N GLU A 145 -11.53 4.49 -2.08
CA GLU A 145 -10.85 4.46 -3.37
C GLU A 145 -11.72 3.76 -4.43
N GLY A 146 -11.55 4.10 -5.72
CA GLY A 146 -12.44 3.71 -6.82
C GLY A 146 -12.47 2.22 -7.11
N LEU A 147 -11.31 1.59 -7.35
CA LEU A 147 -11.23 0.14 -7.61
C LEU A 147 -11.60 -0.68 -6.39
N SER A 148 -11.24 -0.23 -5.20
CA SER A 148 -11.63 -0.83 -3.91
C SER A 148 -13.15 -0.89 -3.77
N ARG A 149 -13.85 0.18 -4.16
CA ARG A 149 -15.32 0.23 -4.16
C ARG A 149 -15.96 -0.69 -5.18
N GLU A 150 -15.33 -0.82 -6.34
CA GLU A 150 -15.85 -1.62 -7.45
C GLU A 150 -15.65 -3.11 -7.20
N TYR A 151 -14.47 -3.52 -6.76
CA TYR A 151 -14.06 -4.93 -6.70
C TYR A 151 -14.06 -5.52 -5.29
N ALA A 152 -13.95 -4.72 -4.23
CA ALA A 152 -13.78 -5.18 -2.85
C ALA A 152 -14.74 -4.50 -1.84
N ARG A 153 -15.93 -4.11 -2.27
CA ARG A 153 -16.87 -3.34 -1.44
C ARG A 153 -17.20 -3.97 -0.07
N PRO A 154 -17.39 -5.29 0.08
CA PRO A 154 -17.62 -5.88 1.40
C PRO A 154 -16.45 -5.66 2.35
N LEU A 155 -15.22 -5.89 1.91
CA LEU A 155 -14.00 -5.66 2.68
C LEU A 155 -13.82 -4.16 3.01
N LEU A 156 -14.02 -3.29 2.03
CA LEU A 156 -13.97 -1.84 2.22
C LEU A 156 -14.93 -1.38 3.32
N SER A 157 -16.18 -1.86 3.26
CA SER A 157 -17.19 -1.52 4.27
C SER A 157 -16.80 -2.02 5.65
N ALA A 158 -16.28 -3.24 5.76
CA ALA A 158 -15.82 -3.82 7.02
C ALA A 158 -14.67 -3.00 7.62
N LEU A 159 -13.64 -2.67 6.83
CA LEU A 159 -12.50 -1.85 7.27
C LEU A 159 -12.93 -0.50 7.85
N TRP A 160 -13.77 0.26 7.12
CA TRP A 160 -14.25 1.56 7.59
C TRP A 160 -15.18 1.47 8.80
N GLN A 161 -15.97 0.40 8.91
CA GLN A 161 -16.79 0.14 10.11
C GLN A 161 -15.92 -0.22 11.31
N THR A 162 -14.92 -1.08 11.13
CA THR A 162 -13.95 -1.44 12.17
C THR A 162 -13.20 -0.20 12.65
N ALA A 163 -12.71 0.65 11.75
CA ALA A 163 -12.08 1.92 12.10
C ALA A 163 -13.00 2.81 12.93
N ALA A 164 -14.28 2.96 12.56
CA ALA A 164 -15.25 3.74 13.30
C ALA A 164 -15.51 3.16 14.70
N GLN A 165 -15.60 1.83 14.83
CA GLN A 165 -15.79 1.15 16.13
C GLN A 165 -14.59 1.33 17.07
N LEU A 166 -13.38 1.39 16.49
CA LEU A 166 -12.14 1.64 17.24
C LEU A 166 -11.92 3.13 17.57
N GLY A 167 -12.79 4.04 17.10
CA GLY A 167 -12.67 5.47 17.31
C GLY A 167 -11.82 6.21 16.28
N TRP A 168 -11.46 5.56 15.16
CA TRP A 168 -10.62 6.11 14.10
C TRP A 168 -11.42 6.71 12.92
N GLY A 169 -12.71 6.96 13.10
CA GLY A 169 -13.59 7.49 12.03
C GLY A 169 -13.16 8.84 11.47
N ASP A 170 -12.36 9.61 12.19
CA ASP A 170 -11.80 10.87 11.70
C ASP A 170 -10.71 10.66 10.62
N TYR A 171 -10.03 9.52 10.64
CA TYR A 171 -9.06 9.13 9.62
C TYR A 171 -9.74 8.43 8.44
N PHE A 172 -10.69 7.52 8.72
CA PHE A 172 -11.39 6.69 7.75
C PHE A 172 -12.73 7.32 7.36
N VAL A 173 -12.70 8.19 6.35
CA VAL A 173 -13.85 8.99 5.92
C VAL A 173 -14.80 8.16 5.07
N GLN A 174 -16.06 8.00 5.49
CA GLN A 174 -17.07 7.21 4.77
C GLN A 174 -17.64 8.00 3.58
N ALA A 175 -16.78 8.34 2.62
CA ALA A 175 -17.15 9.06 1.40
C ALA A 175 -16.30 8.60 0.22
N ASN A 176 -16.80 8.85 -0.99
CA ASN A 176 -16.08 8.52 -2.20
C ASN A 176 -14.83 9.39 -2.35
N GLY A 177 -13.69 8.75 -2.54
CA GLY A 177 -12.44 9.35 -3.01
C GLY A 177 -12.30 9.28 -4.52
N GLY A 178 -11.09 9.42 -5.01
CA GLY A 178 -10.73 9.19 -6.41
C GLY A 178 -10.47 7.72 -6.71
N GLN A 179 -10.18 7.43 -7.97
CA GLN A 179 -9.57 6.17 -8.38
C GLN A 179 -8.08 6.42 -8.58
N MET A 180 -7.25 5.53 -8.02
CA MET A 180 -5.79 5.64 -8.07
C MET A 180 -5.20 4.58 -8.98
N THR A 181 -4.10 4.92 -9.65
CA THR A 181 -3.17 3.94 -10.21
C THR A 181 -2.24 3.58 -9.08
N ASP A 182 -2.34 2.33 -8.60
CA ASP A 182 -1.57 1.84 -7.47
C ASP A 182 -1.49 0.31 -7.49
N ASP A 183 -0.64 -0.31 -6.69
CA ASP A 183 -0.28 -1.73 -6.66
C ASP A 183 -1.47 -2.70 -6.56
N HIS A 184 -2.58 -2.30 -5.93
CA HIS A 184 -3.80 -3.13 -5.88
C HIS A 184 -4.44 -3.33 -7.25
N GLY A 185 -4.28 -2.38 -8.18
CA GLY A 185 -4.84 -2.43 -9.54
C GLY A 185 -4.36 -3.64 -10.34
N PRO A 186 -3.04 -3.86 -10.53
CA PRO A 186 -2.50 -5.07 -11.15
C PRO A 186 -2.94 -6.37 -10.46
N VAL A 187 -3.01 -6.40 -9.12
CA VAL A 187 -3.46 -7.58 -8.36
C VAL A 187 -4.93 -7.91 -8.68
N ILE A 188 -5.80 -6.92 -8.70
CA ILE A 188 -7.20 -7.10 -9.11
C ILE A 188 -7.27 -7.58 -10.57
N ARG A 189 -6.58 -6.88 -11.48
CA ARG A 189 -6.63 -7.12 -12.94
C ARG A 189 -6.16 -8.52 -13.31
N TYR A 190 -5.00 -8.96 -12.82
CA TYR A 190 -4.36 -10.20 -13.28
C TYR A 190 -4.64 -11.40 -12.37
N ARG A 191 -4.97 -11.19 -11.10
CA ARG A 191 -5.23 -12.29 -10.15
C ARG A 191 -6.71 -12.44 -9.79
N GLY A 192 -7.54 -11.43 -10.03
CA GLY A 192 -8.94 -11.43 -9.62
C GLY A 192 -9.12 -11.42 -8.10
N ILE A 193 -8.11 -11.00 -7.34
CA ILE A 193 -8.18 -10.90 -5.89
C ILE A 193 -8.81 -9.55 -5.55
N PRO A 194 -9.94 -9.51 -4.82
CA PRO A 194 -10.53 -8.24 -4.39
C PRO A 194 -9.61 -7.56 -3.38
N CYS A 195 -9.15 -6.36 -3.71
CA CYS A 195 -8.23 -5.59 -2.87
C CYS A 195 -8.81 -4.24 -2.49
N VAL A 196 -8.51 -3.80 -1.26
CA VAL A 196 -8.75 -2.44 -0.78
C VAL A 196 -7.43 -1.72 -0.65
N ASP A 197 -7.39 -0.51 -1.16
CA ASP A 197 -6.31 0.43 -0.99
C ASP A 197 -6.68 1.42 0.14
N ILE A 198 -5.83 1.48 1.17
CA ILE A 198 -5.88 2.49 2.22
C ILE A 198 -4.80 3.51 1.90
N ILE A 199 -5.22 4.59 1.23
CA ILE A 199 -4.32 5.63 0.72
C ILE A 199 -4.72 7.01 1.25
N ASN A 200 -3.73 7.84 1.59
CA ASN A 200 -3.95 9.23 2.00
C ASN A 200 -4.29 10.11 0.79
N PHE A 201 -5.53 10.05 0.38
CA PHE A 201 -6.06 10.86 -0.71
C PHE A 201 -7.33 11.61 -0.25
N ASP A 202 -7.32 12.94 -0.36
CA ASP A 202 -8.48 13.78 -0.08
C ASP A 202 -8.90 14.52 -1.37
N PRO A 203 -10.07 14.21 -1.95
CA PRO A 203 -10.53 14.81 -3.20
C PRO A 203 -10.72 16.33 -3.11
N ASN A 204 -10.68 16.92 -1.91
CA ASN A 204 -10.78 18.37 -1.72
C ASN A 204 -9.42 19.08 -1.77
N ARG A 205 -8.31 18.36 -1.83
CA ARG A 205 -6.96 18.92 -2.03
C ARG A 205 -6.68 19.14 -3.52
N ALA A 206 -5.80 20.09 -3.83
CA ALA A 206 -5.50 20.46 -5.23
C ALA A 206 -4.92 19.28 -6.04
N THR A 207 -4.02 18.49 -5.44
CA THR A 207 -3.44 17.27 -6.04
C THR A 207 -4.14 15.99 -5.58
N GLY A 208 -5.03 16.09 -4.59
CA GLY A 208 -5.58 14.96 -3.88
C GLY A 208 -4.66 14.42 -2.77
N PHE A 209 -3.36 14.48 -2.96
CA PHE A 209 -2.35 13.98 -2.03
C PHE A 209 -1.92 14.99 -0.97
N GLY A 210 -1.12 14.57 0.02
CA GLY A 210 -0.50 15.45 1.00
C GLY A 210 0.48 16.44 0.35
N ALA A 211 0.68 17.60 0.99
CA ALA A 211 1.59 18.62 0.45
C ALA A 211 3.07 18.17 0.40
N HIS A 212 3.41 17.07 1.06
CA HIS A 212 4.75 16.47 1.07
C HIS A 212 4.95 15.45 -0.07
N TRP A 213 3.87 15.01 -0.73
CA TRP A 213 3.93 14.01 -1.78
C TRP A 213 4.89 14.41 -2.90
N HIS A 214 5.85 13.53 -3.21
CA HIS A 214 6.91 13.73 -4.19
C HIS A 214 7.75 15.00 -3.98
N THR A 215 7.94 15.40 -2.72
CA THR A 215 8.74 16.56 -2.36
C THR A 215 9.84 16.22 -1.36
N SER A 216 10.82 17.10 -1.19
CA SER A 216 11.85 16.99 -0.14
C SER A 216 11.29 17.05 1.29
N ALA A 217 10.00 17.39 1.44
CA ALA A 217 9.31 17.40 2.71
C ALA A 217 8.79 16.02 3.15
N ASP A 218 8.80 15.01 2.25
CA ASP A 218 8.46 13.64 2.65
C ASP A 218 9.60 13.01 3.45
N ASN A 219 9.63 13.32 4.74
CA ASN A 219 10.62 12.86 5.69
C ASN A 219 9.97 12.61 7.07
N MET A 220 10.74 12.17 8.05
CA MET A 220 10.21 11.81 9.38
C MET A 220 9.41 12.91 10.10
N ASN A 221 9.53 14.18 9.68
CA ASN A 221 8.76 15.28 10.31
C ASN A 221 7.26 15.24 9.95
N VAL A 222 6.87 14.58 8.87
CA VAL A 222 5.46 14.44 8.50
C VAL A 222 4.80 13.26 9.20
N ILE A 223 5.57 12.31 9.73
CA ILE A 223 5.06 11.08 10.34
C ILE A 223 4.41 11.36 11.70
N HIS A 224 3.23 10.81 11.87
CA HIS A 224 2.42 10.92 13.07
C HIS A 224 2.04 9.54 13.61
N MET A 225 2.44 9.26 14.84
CA MET A 225 2.26 7.93 15.44
C MET A 225 0.81 7.49 15.56
N GLU A 226 -0.11 8.43 15.78
CA GLU A 226 -1.54 8.13 15.84
C GLU A 226 -2.11 7.69 14.49
N THR A 227 -1.63 8.26 13.38
CA THR A 227 -2.04 7.84 12.03
C THR A 227 -1.62 6.40 11.77
N LEU A 228 -0.35 6.06 12.02
CA LEU A 228 0.15 4.69 11.91
C LEU A 228 -0.63 3.72 12.81
N ARG A 229 -0.94 4.15 14.03
CA ARG A 229 -1.72 3.36 14.98
C ARG A 229 -3.15 3.14 14.49
N ALA A 230 -3.83 4.18 13.98
CA ALA A 230 -5.19 4.08 13.45
C ALA A 230 -5.29 3.03 12.33
N VAL A 231 -4.33 3.06 11.40
CA VAL A 231 -4.26 2.08 10.31
C VAL A 231 -3.91 0.69 10.83
N GLY A 232 -2.86 0.57 11.64
CA GLY A 232 -2.40 -0.72 12.17
C GLY A 232 -3.47 -1.43 13.02
N GLU A 233 -4.15 -0.73 13.93
CA GLU A 233 -5.23 -1.31 14.74
C GLU A 233 -6.44 -1.70 13.91
N THR A 234 -6.80 -0.91 12.89
CA THR A 234 -7.91 -1.21 11.98
C THR A 234 -7.63 -2.48 11.19
N VAL A 235 -6.47 -2.58 10.55
CA VAL A 235 -6.09 -3.75 9.77
C VAL A 235 -5.92 -4.98 10.65
N ALA A 236 -5.24 -4.87 11.81
CA ALA A 236 -5.06 -5.98 12.76
C ALA A 236 -6.39 -6.56 13.24
N THR A 237 -7.38 -5.70 13.49
CA THR A 237 -8.71 -6.13 13.93
C THR A 237 -9.45 -6.80 12.76
N THR A 238 -9.43 -6.20 11.57
CA THR A 238 -10.10 -6.72 10.38
C THR A 238 -9.58 -8.10 9.95
N ILE A 239 -8.27 -8.37 10.07
CA ILE A 239 -7.68 -9.69 9.79
C ILE A 239 -8.30 -10.79 10.65
N ARG A 240 -8.76 -10.49 11.87
CA ARG A 240 -9.34 -11.45 12.82
C ARG A 240 -10.82 -11.68 12.61
N GLU A 241 -11.48 -10.85 11.82
CA GLU A 241 -12.88 -10.99 11.48
C GLU A 241 -13.08 -12.00 10.33
N ASP A 242 -14.22 -12.66 10.30
CA ASP A 242 -14.62 -13.53 9.20
C ASP A 242 -15.44 -12.71 8.17
N ILE A 243 -14.72 -12.07 7.25
CA ILE A 243 -15.29 -11.24 6.18
C ILE A 243 -15.51 -12.07 4.91
#